data_1a7a253937936e4ffd83b0233bbed59f
#
_entry.id   1a7a253937936e4ffd83b0233bbed59f
#
_cell.length_a   1.000
_cell.length_b   1.000
_cell.length_c   1.000
_cell.angle_alpha   90.00
_cell.angle_beta   90.00
_cell.angle_gamma   90.00
#
_symmetry.space_group_name_H-M   'P 1'
#
loop_
_entity.id
_entity.type
_entity.pdbx_description
1 polymer ?
#
loop_
_entity_poly.entity_id
_entity_poly.type
_entity_poly.pdbx_seq_one_letter_code
_entity_poly.pdbx_strand_id
1 'polypeptide(L)'
;MNWSLFLREFSSGITNYKKAFDFLLKNKLLAYYLAPLVVAFLFTLVSILGISIFTDWLDDLFQQWFGITVKNTSFDIIKDYKEFFSGAGTVVITILLKIIMYFLVFRVNKYVTLIILSPVLAYLSEKVEMIITGKEYVFNPQQFLKDVWRGVFLALRNMTIEFIWVIALWSATFMIPLLLPFTAIILFLVSAYYYGFSMMDYTNERKRLSIRESIHYIQKHKGLTLGNGVVYQIIISFPFIGAVIAPITAVVAATLSVFELDAAEY
;
A
#
# COMPACT_ATOMS: atom_id res chain seq x y z
N MET A 1 -17.94 -19.37 7.21
CA MET A 1 -17.20 -19.03 5.97
C MET A 1 -17.25 -20.24 5.06
N ASN A 2 -17.80 -20.12 3.86
CA ASN A 2 -17.81 -21.20 2.88
C ASN A 2 -16.43 -21.28 2.20
N TRP A 3 -15.63 -22.29 2.54
CA TRP A 3 -14.25 -22.44 2.07
C TRP A 3 -14.16 -22.64 0.55
N SER A 4 -15.11 -23.32 -0.07
CA SER A 4 -15.11 -23.52 -1.53
C SER A 4 -15.35 -22.20 -2.27
N LEU A 5 -16.25 -21.36 -1.77
CA LEU A 5 -16.48 -20.01 -2.30
C LEU A 5 -15.24 -19.14 -2.12
N PHE A 6 -14.67 -19.14 -0.92
CA PHE A 6 -13.45 -18.35 -0.64
C PHE A 6 -12.29 -18.72 -1.58
N LEU A 7 -12.02 -20.01 -1.78
CA LEU A 7 -10.95 -20.47 -2.67
C LEU A 7 -11.21 -20.11 -4.14
N ARG A 8 -12.47 -20.22 -4.59
CA ARG A 8 -12.86 -19.81 -5.95
C ARG A 8 -12.64 -18.31 -6.16
N GLU A 9 -13.11 -17.48 -5.23
CA GLU A 9 -12.89 -16.03 -5.27
C GLU A 9 -11.40 -15.67 -5.21
N PHE A 10 -10.63 -16.31 -4.34
CA PHE A 10 -9.20 -16.10 -4.20
C PHE A 10 -8.47 -16.42 -5.52
N SER A 11 -8.78 -17.56 -6.13
CA SER A 11 -8.25 -17.92 -7.44
C SER A 11 -8.65 -16.93 -8.53
N SER A 12 -9.91 -16.47 -8.54
CA SER A 12 -10.37 -15.43 -9.48
C SER A 12 -9.60 -14.13 -9.29
N GLY A 13 -9.40 -13.69 -8.04
CA GLY A 13 -8.61 -12.49 -7.74
C GLY A 13 -7.17 -12.54 -8.27
N ILE A 14 -6.57 -13.72 -8.30
CA ILE A 14 -5.23 -13.94 -8.88
C ILE A 14 -5.27 -13.98 -10.40
N THR A 15 -6.14 -14.82 -10.98
CA THR A 15 -6.17 -15.08 -12.43
C THR A 15 -6.58 -13.85 -13.23
N ASN A 16 -7.36 -12.96 -12.64
CA ASN A 16 -7.82 -11.74 -13.30
C ASN A 16 -6.71 -10.72 -13.54
N TYR A 17 -5.52 -10.86 -12.92
CA TYR A 17 -4.35 -10.05 -13.30
C TYR A 17 -3.90 -10.30 -14.74
N LYS A 18 -3.91 -11.55 -15.19
CA LYS A 18 -3.60 -11.86 -16.59
C LYS A 18 -4.64 -11.22 -17.50
N LYS A 19 -5.93 -11.39 -17.20
CA LYS A 19 -7.02 -10.76 -17.98
C LYS A 19 -6.90 -9.24 -17.97
N ALA A 20 -6.53 -8.63 -16.84
CA ALA A 20 -6.33 -7.19 -16.71
C ALA A 20 -5.20 -6.69 -17.63
N PHE A 21 -4.08 -7.39 -17.65
CA PHE A 21 -2.96 -7.04 -18.52
C PHE A 21 -3.34 -7.14 -20.01
N ASP A 22 -3.99 -8.24 -20.40
CA ASP A 22 -4.49 -8.44 -21.76
C ASP A 22 -5.53 -7.36 -22.14
N PHE A 23 -6.40 -6.98 -21.19
CA PHE A 23 -7.40 -5.92 -21.35
C PHE A 23 -6.75 -4.55 -21.59
N LEU A 24 -5.74 -4.21 -20.79
CA LEU A 24 -4.98 -2.96 -20.91
C LEU A 24 -4.28 -2.86 -22.28
N LEU A 25 -3.67 -3.96 -22.74
CA LEU A 25 -3.03 -4.04 -24.07
C LEU A 25 -4.06 -3.86 -25.19
N LYS A 26 -5.13 -4.65 -25.16
CA LYS A 26 -6.16 -4.67 -26.22
C LYS A 26 -6.85 -3.32 -26.40
N ASN A 27 -7.10 -2.62 -25.28
CA ASN A 27 -7.83 -1.35 -25.28
C ASN A 27 -6.90 -0.11 -25.29
N LYS A 28 -5.59 -0.29 -25.50
CA LYS A 28 -4.59 0.79 -25.60
C LYS A 28 -4.53 1.67 -24.34
N LEU A 29 -4.71 1.06 -23.16
CA LEU A 29 -4.72 1.76 -21.87
C LEU A 29 -3.35 1.77 -21.17
N LEU A 30 -2.27 1.38 -21.85
CA LEU A 30 -0.92 1.33 -21.28
C LEU A 30 -0.39 2.71 -20.82
N ALA A 31 -0.91 3.80 -21.43
CA ALA A 31 -0.52 5.15 -21.05
C ALA A 31 -0.81 5.46 -19.56
N TYR A 32 -1.76 4.75 -18.93
CA TYR A 32 -2.04 4.93 -17.49
C TYR A 32 -0.87 4.53 -16.60
N TYR A 33 0.06 3.69 -17.07
CA TYR A 33 1.28 3.38 -16.31
C TYR A 33 2.22 4.59 -16.12
N LEU A 34 2.05 5.66 -16.91
CA LEU A 34 2.81 6.89 -16.72
C LEU A 34 2.46 7.60 -15.42
N ALA A 35 1.22 7.49 -14.94
CA ALA A 35 0.81 8.17 -13.71
C ALA A 35 1.57 7.66 -12.46
N PRO A 36 1.59 6.36 -12.15
CA PRO A 36 2.41 5.87 -11.04
C PRO A 36 3.92 6.06 -11.28
N LEU A 37 4.40 6.08 -12.53
CA LEU A 37 5.80 6.38 -12.83
C LEU A 37 6.15 7.81 -12.40
N VAL A 38 5.33 8.80 -12.75
CA VAL A 38 5.52 10.20 -12.34
C VAL A 38 5.43 10.34 -10.83
N VAL A 39 4.44 9.71 -10.20
CA VAL A 39 4.27 9.73 -8.73
C VAL A 39 5.49 9.11 -8.04
N ALA A 40 5.96 7.95 -8.50
CA ALA A 40 7.14 7.29 -7.95
C ALA A 40 8.41 8.16 -8.09
N PHE A 41 8.58 8.81 -9.23
CA PHE A 41 9.70 9.74 -9.47
C PHE A 41 9.66 10.95 -8.52
N LEU A 42 8.52 11.64 -8.45
CA LEU A 42 8.34 12.80 -7.57
C LEU A 42 8.52 12.40 -6.10
N PHE A 43 7.96 11.24 -5.71
CA PHE A 43 8.11 10.74 -4.36
C PHE A 43 9.56 10.41 -4.02
N THR A 44 10.32 9.83 -4.95
CA THR A 44 11.75 9.56 -4.76
C THR A 44 12.52 10.85 -4.52
N LEU A 45 12.26 11.91 -5.32
CA LEU A 45 12.87 13.22 -5.13
C LEU A 45 12.55 13.82 -3.75
N VAL A 46 11.27 13.82 -3.36
CA VAL A 46 10.83 14.32 -2.05
C VAL A 46 11.42 13.49 -0.91
N SER A 47 11.52 12.17 -1.09
CA SER A 47 12.12 11.29 -0.07
C SER A 47 13.61 11.56 0.14
N ILE A 48 14.37 11.79 -0.94
CA ILE A 48 15.80 12.13 -0.84
C ILE A 48 15.99 13.44 -0.07
N LEU A 49 15.21 14.48 -0.41
CA LEU A 49 15.25 15.78 0.28
C LEU A 49 14.71 15.67 1.71
N GLY A 50 13.64 14.94 1.93
CA GLY A 50 13.02 14.78 3.24
C GLY A 50 13.86 13.96 4.22
N ILE A 51 14.59 12.93 3.75
CA ILE A 51 15.48 12.13 4.59
C ILE A 51 16.62 12.97 5.13
N SER A 52 17.22 13.86 4.33
CA SER A 52 18.30 14.74 4.80
C SER A 52 17.79 15.70 5.88
N ILE A 53 16.69 16.39 5.63
CA ILE A 53 16.08 17.33 6.60
C ILE A 53 15.69 16.62 7.90
N PHE A 54 15.11 15.44 7.76
CA PHE A 54 14.67 14.64 8.91
C PHE A 54 15.86 14.09 9.72
N THR A 55 16.93 13.68 9.04
CA THR A 55 18.15 13.21 9.71
C THR A 55 18.80 14.36 10.48
N ASP A 56 18.90 15.54 9.89
CA ASP A 56 19.43 16.73 10.57
C ASP A 56 18.58 17.11 11.78
N TRP A 57 17.26 17.09 11.65
CA TRP A 57 16.33 17.34 12.76
C TRP A 57 16.46 16.30 13.89
N LEU A 58 16.60 15.01 13.55
CA LEU A 58 16.85 13.96 14.54
C LEU A 58 18.19 14.17 15.26
N ASP A 59 19.24 14.50 14.52
CA ASP A 59 20.54 14.74 15.09
C ASP A 59 20.50 15.93 16.08
N ASP A 60 19.78 17.00 15.74
CA ASP A 60 19.54 18.15 16.62
C ASP A 60 18.75 17.77 17.87
N LEU A 61 17.70 16.93 17.72
CA LEU A 61 16.88 16.44 18.84
C LEU A 61 17.71 15.56 19.80
N PHE A 62 18.52 14.65 19.25
CA PHE A 62 19.41 13.80 20.04
C PHE A 62 20.48 14.61 20.77
N GLN A 63 21.04 15.62 20.13
CA GLN A 63 22.00 16.52 20.75
C GLN A 63 21.38 17.30 21.92
N GLN A 64 20.14 17.76 21.73
CA GLN A 64 19.42 18.56 22.72
C GLN A 64 18.96 17.72 23.93
N TRP A 65 18.55 16.46 23.72
CA TRP A 65 17.99 15.61 24.79
C TRP A 65 19.04 14.76 25.51
N PHE A 66 20.08 14.34 24.83
CA PHE A 66 21.06 13.39 25.31
C PHE A 66 22.49 13.91 25.31
N GLY A 67 22.74 15.14 24.83
CA GLY A 67 24.07 15.71 24.72
C GLY A 67 25.00 14.96 23.74
N ILE A 68 24.43 14.16 22.84
CA ILE A 68 25.16 13.26 21.96
C ILE A 68 25.15 13.81 20.53
N THR A 69 26.31 14.13 20.00
CA THR A 69 26.46 14.58 18.61
C THR A 69 26.68 13.36 17.71
N VAL A 70 25.70 13.01 16.87
CA VAL A 70 25.79 11.90 15.91
C VAL A 70 26.62 12.29 14.68
N LYS A 71 26.87 13.58 14.48
CA LYS A 71 27.51 14.20 13.30
C LYS A 71 28.95 13.76 13.02
N ASN A 72 29.62 13.09 13.97
CA ASN A 72 31.04 12.70 13.85
C ASN A 72 31.29 11.21 13.72
N THR A 73 30.31 10.42 13.34
CA THR A 73 30.53 9.01 12.98
C THR A 73 30.95 8.87 11.52
N SER A 74 31.97 9.60 11.12
CA SER A 74 32.89 9.14 10.09
C SER A 74 33.58 7.90 10.65
N PHE A 75 33.65 6.85 9.85
CA PHE A 75 34.25 5.54 10.14
C PHE A 75 35.73 5.61 10.53
N ASP A 76 36.11 6.37 11.56
CA ASP A 76 37.42 6.30 12.18
C ASP A 76 37.34 5.32 13.36
N ILE A 77 37.49 4.05 12.99
CA ILE A 77 37.28 2.87 13.85
C ILE A 77 38.32 2.72 14.96
N ILE A 78 39.33 3.56 15.06
CA ILE A 78 40.48 3.30 15.94
C ILE A 78 40.88 4.58 16.67
N LYS A 79 40.11 5.03 17.66
CA LYS A 79 40.73 5.99 18.57
C LYS A 79 40.36 5.97 20.04
N ASP A 80 39.56 5.20 20.62
CA ASP A 80 39.54 5.00 22.08
C ASP A 80 38.52 3.94 22.52
N TYR A 81 39.02 2.83 23.06
CA TYR A 81 38.16 1.73 23.58
C TYR A 81 37.17 2.18 24.66
N LYS A 82 37.41 3.26 25.37
CA LYS A 82 36.48 3.81 26.39
C LYS A 82 35.33 4.60 25.75
N GLU A 83 35.59 5.36 24.69
CA GLU A 83 34.53 6.03 23.91
C GLU A 83 33.71 5.02 23.11
N PHE A 84 34.33 3.91 22.65
CA PHE A 84 33.63 2.84 21.93
C PHE A 84 32.51 2.21 22.76
N PHE A 85 32.70 1.93 24.05
CA PHE A 85 31.65 1.35 24.90
C PHE A 85 30.57 2.33 25.31
N SER A 86 30.86 3.61 25.48
CA SER A 86 29.85 4.65 25.71
C SER A 86 29.14 5.07 24.42
N GLY A 87 29.85 5.06 23.28
CA GLY A 87 29.30 5.35 21.95
C GLY A 87 28.56 4.18 21.31
N ALA A 88 28.94 2.92 21.59
CA ALA A 88 28.33 1.74 21.01
C ALA A 88 26.84 1.63 21.30
N GLY A 89 26.41 1.93 22.53
CA GLY A 89 24.99 1.95 22.89
C GLY A 89 24.21 2.98 22.08
N THR A 90 24.79 4.17 21.90
CA THR A 90 24.20 5.25 21.12
C THR A 90 24.10 4.91 19.64
N VAL A 91 25.17 4.33 19.07
CA VAL A 91 25.19 3.89 17.66
C VAL A 91 24.14 2.84 17.42
N VAL A 92 24.02 1.84 18.31
CA VAL A 92 22.98 0.79 18.21
C VAL A 92 21.57 1.39 18.28
N ILE A 93 21.32 2.27 19.25
CA ILE A 93 20.02 2.93 19.39
C ILE A 93 19.71 3.77 18.14
N THR A 94 20.67 4.54 17.61
CA THR A 94 20.50 5.33 16.40
C THR A 94 20.21 4.47 15.19
N ILE A 95 20.90 3.35 15.01
CA ILE A 95 20.64 2.42 13.91
C ILE A 95 19.25 1.82 14.05
N LEU A 96 18.86 1.38 15.24
CA LEU A 96 17.52 0.84 15.49
C LEU A 96 16.43 1.86 15.20
N LEU A 97 16.60 3.11 15.64
CA LEU A 97 15.66 4.19 15.35
C LEU A 97 15.57 4.48 13.85
N LYS A 98 16.70 4.54 13.14
CA LYS A 98 16.72 4.69 11.69
C LYS A 98 15.96 3.55 10.99
N ILE A 99 16.19 2.31 11.39
CA ILE A 99 15.47 1.15 10.85
C ILE A 99 13.96 1.26 11.11
N ILE A 100 13.55 1.62 12.32
CA ILE A 100 12.14 1.83 12.67
C ILE A 100 11.54 2.95 11.81
N MET A 101 12.24 4.07 11.67
CA MET A 101 11.76 5.20 10.87
C MET A 101 11.68 4.86 9.38
N TYR A 102 12.66 4.17 8.81
CA TYR A 102 12.57 3.68 7.43
C TYR A 102 11.38 2.75 7.24
N PHE A 103 11.13 1.86 8.20
CA PHE A 103 9.97 0.97 8.17
C PHE A 103 8.64 1.75 8.22
N LEU A 104 8.53 2.75 9.10
CA LEU A 104 7.34 3.61 9.21
C LEU A 104 7.11 4.42 7.92
N VAL A 105 8.17 5.07 7.40
CA VAL A 105 8.10 5.82 6.15
C VAL A 105 7.68 4.91 4.99
N PHE A 106 8.24 3.72 4.89
CA PHE A 106 7.85 2.75 3.86
C PHE A 106 6.38 2.35 3.94
N ARG A 107 5.86 2.15 5.16
CA ARG A 107 4.44 1.83 5.40
C ARG A 107 3.52 3.00 5.05
N VAL A 108 3.87 4.21 5.44
CA VAL A 108 3.09 5.43 5.14
C VAL A 108 3.10 5.72 3.64
N ASN A 109 4.26 5.56 2.99
CA ASN A 109 4.42 5.77 1.54
C ASN A 109 3.39 4.99 0.71
N LYS A 110 3.11 3.75 1.07
CA LYS A 110 2.07 2.92 0.46
C LYS A 110 0.74 3.68 0.33
N TYR A 111 0.26 4.25 1.43
CA TYR A 111 -1.03 4.93 1.48
C TYR A 111 -0.99 6.31 0.83
N VAL A 112 0.10 7.04 1.00
CA VAL A 112 0.31 8.33 0.33
C VAL A 112 0.28 8.14 -1.19
N THR A 113 0.97 7.13 -1.71
CA THR A 113 0.96 6.80 -3.14
C THR A 113 -0.45 6.44 -3.62
N LEU A 114 -1.21 5.63 -2.89
CA LEU A 114 -2.58 5.29 -3.23
C LEU A 114 -3.50 6.52 -3.22
N ILE A 115 -3.34 7.42 -2.25
CA ILE A 115 -4.10 8.68 -2.18
C ILE A 115 -3.80 9.56 -3.39
N ILE A 116 -2.52 9.75 -3.73
CA ILE A 116 -2.11 10.58 -4.87
C ILE A 116 -2.59 9.96 -6.20
N LEU A 117 -2.54 8.63 -6.31
CA LEU A 117 -3.00 7.92 -7.50
C LEU A 117 -4.52 7.76 -7.56
N SER A 118 -5.25 7.97 -6.46
CA SER A 118 -6.69 7.67 -6.39
C SER A 118 -7.51 8.29 -7.51
N PRO A 119 -7.29 9.55 -7.95
CA PRO A 119 -8.04 10.11 -9.08
C PRO A 119 -7.83 9.35 -10.39
N VAL A 120 -6.58 8.92 -10.63
CA VAL A 120 -6.23 8.18 -11.86
C VAL A 120 -6.81 6.76 -11.81
N LEU A 121 -6.74 6.10 -10.65
CA LEU A 121 -7.26 4.75 -10.46
C LEU A 121 -8.78 4.72 -10.56
N ALA A 122 -9.48 5.71 -9.98
CA ALA A 122 -10.93 5.87 -10.10
C ALA A 122 -11.34 6.06 -11.56
N TYR A 123 -10.68 6.98 -12.28
CA TYR A 123 -10.96 7.23 -13.69
C TYR A 123 -10.66 6.00 -14.56
N LEU A 124 -9.55 5.29 -14.33
CA LEU A 124 -9.22 4.07 -15.07
C LEU A 124 -10.27 2.98 -14.83
N SER A 125 -10.68 2.79 -13.58
CA SER A 125 -11.71 1.82 -13.23
C SER A 125 -13.05 2.15 -13.91
N GLU A 126 -13.43 3.45 -14.01
CA GLU A 126 -14.59 3.92 -14.76
C GLU A 126 -14.45 3.62 -16.26
N LYS A 127 -13.27 3.89 -16.83
CA LYS A 127 -12.98 3.60 -18.23
C LYS A 127 -13.10 2.11 -18.56
N VAL A 128 -12.63 1.25 -17.67
CA VAL A 128 -12.78 -0.21 -17.79
C VAL A 128 -14.26 -0.60 -17.81
N GLU A 129 -15.05 -0.06 -16.88
CA GLU A 129 -16.49 -0.30 -16.82
C GLU A 129 -17.21 0.14 -18.08
N MET A 130 -16.90 1.35 -18.61
CA MET A 130 -17.44 1.85 -19.87
C MET A 130 -17.20 0.88 -21.03
N ILE A 131 -15.99 0.33 -21.11
CA ILE A 131 -15.62 -0.62 -22.17
C ILE A 131 -16.40 -1.94 -22.04
N ILE A 132 -16.63 -2.41 -20.81
CA ILE A 132 -17.33 -3.67 -20.55
C ILE A 132 -18.83 -3.52 -20.77
N THR A 133 -19.43 -2.45 -20.26
CA THR A 133 -20.89 -2.27 -20.20
C THR A 133 -21.47 -1.44 -21.32
N GLY A 134 -20.63 -0.67 -22.03
CA GLY A 134 -21.08 0.32 -23.01
C GLY A 134 -21.75 1.57 -22.40
N LYS A 135 -21.77 1.70 -21.06
CA LYS A 135 -22.36 2.86 -20.38
C LYS A 135 -21.38 4.04 -20.47
N GLU A 136 -21.88 5.20 -20.87
CA GLU A 136 -21.11 6.44 -20.82
C GLU A 136 -21.33 7.15 -19.48
N TYR A 137 -20.24 7.61 -18.89
CA TYR A 137 -20.25 8.41 -17.68
C TYR A 137 -19.95 9.87 -18.02
N VAL A 138 -20.86 10.76 -17.63
CA VAL A 138 -20.64 12.20 -17.75
C VAL A 138 -19.83 12.65 -16.54
N PHE A 139 -18.68 13.25 -16.78
CA PHE A 139 -17.80 13.75 -15.72
C PHE A 139 -18.53 14.79 -14.87
N ASN A 140 -18.61 14.55 -13.57
CA ASN A 140 -19.20 15.46 -12.59
C ASN A 140 -18.14 15.87 -11.56
N PRO A 141 -17.64 17.13 -11.58
CA PRO A 141 -16.58 17.59 -10.67
C PRO A 141 -16.95 17.49 -9.19
N GLN A 142 -18.22 17.72 -8.84
CA GLN A 142 -18.66 17.63 -7.45
C GLN A 142 -18.65 16.19 -6.94
N GLN A 143 -19.10 15.26 -7.78
CA GLN A 143 -19.03 13.84 -7.45
C GLN A 143 -17.59 13.39 -7.34
N PHE A 144 -16.73 13.76 -8.29
CA PHE A 144 -15.31 13.44 -8.29
C PHE A 144 -14.60 13.87 -7.00
N LEU A 145 -14.88 15.09 -6.48
CA LEU A 145 -14.32 15.53 -5.21
C LEU A 145 -14.82 14.68 -4.02
N LYS A 146 -16.10 14.31 -3.99
CA LYS A 146 -16.62 13.41 -2.96
C LYS A 146 -15.94 12.05 -2.99
N ASP A 147 -15.69 11.52 -4.18
CA ASP A 147 -15.08 10.23 -4.40
C ASP A 147 -13.60 10.25 -3.97
N VAL A 148 -12.87 11.32 -4.28
CA VAL A 148 -11.50 11.55 -3.78
C VAL A 148 -11.48 11.59 -2.24
N TRP A 149 -12.35 12.38 -1.60
CA TRP A 149 -12.43 12.44 -0.12
C TRP A 149 -12.79 11.10 0.51
N ARG A 150 -13.70 10.36 -0.12
CA ARG A 150 -14.03 9.00 0.29
C ARG A 150 -12.80 8.10 0.24
N GLY A 151 -12.05 8.12 -0.87
CA GLY A 151 -10.82 7.35 -1.03
C GLY A 151 -9.76 7.69 0.02
N VAL A 152 -9.55 8.98 0.31
CA VAL A 152 -8.66 9.46 1.38
C VAL A 152 -9.09 8.92 2.74
N PHE A 153 -10.37 9.03 3.08
CA PHE A 153 -10.89 8.52 4.36
C PHE A 153 -10.69 7.02 4.51
N LEU A 154 -10.98 6.25 3.46
CA LEU A 154 -10.79 4.80 3.48
C LEU A 154 -9.30 4.41 3.55
N ALA A 155 -8.43 5.14 2.85
CA ALA A 155 -6.99 4.92 2.94
C ALA A 155 -6.47 5.18 4.36
N LEU A 156 -6.88 6.27 5.00
CA LEU A 156 -6.51 6.60 6.39
C LEU A 156 -7.05 5.55 7.37
N ARG A 157 -8.31 5.14 7.22
CA ARG A 157 -8.91 4.06 8.02
C ARG A 157 -8.11 2.76 7.88
N ASN A 158 -7.84 2.33 6.66
CA ASN A 158 -7.13 1.09 6.39
C ASN A 158 -5.70 1.16 6.92
N MET A 159 -5.02 2.29 6.75
CA MET A 159 -3.71 2.57 7.32
C MET A 159 -3.73 2.41 8.84
N THR A 160 -4.69 3.03 9.52
CA THR A 160 -4.81 2.96 10.98
C THR A 160 -4.97 1.52 11.46
N ILE A 161 -5.86 0.74 10.81
CA ILE A 161 -6.09 -0.65 11.21
C ILE A 161 -4.84 -1.51 10.93
N GLU A 162 -4.17 -1.29 9.79
CA GLU A 162 -2.91 -2.00 9.50
C GLU A 162 -1.81 -1.67 10.50
N PHE A 163 -1.69 -0.41 10.95
CA PHE A 163 -0.74 -0.03 12.00
C PHE A 163 -1.05 -0.70 13.34
N ILE A 164 -2.33 -0.83 13.70
CA ILE A 164 -2.72 -1.57 14.92
C ILE A 164 -2.24 -3.03 14.83
N TRP A 165 -2.44 -3.69 13.68
CA TRP A 165 -1.93 -5.05 13.46
C TRP A 165 -0.41 -5.13 13.54
N VAL A 166 0.30 -4.17 12.94
CA VAL A 166 1.76 -4.09 12.99
C VAL A 166 2.25 -3.99 14.43
N ILE A 167 1.70 -3.04 15.20
CA ILE A 167 2.09 -2.83 16.60
C ILE A 167 1.79 -4.08 17.44
N ALA A 168 0.59 -4.64 17.30
CA ALA A 168 0.19 -5.82 18.08
C ALA A 168 1.08 -7.04 17.80
N LEU A 169 1.34 -7.33 16.52
CA LEU A 169 2.14 -8.48 16.12
C LEU A 169 3.62 -8.30 16.47
N TRP A 170 4.19 -7.10 16.28
CA TRP A 170 5.57 -6.84 16.70
C TRP A 170 5.73 -6.87 18.20
N SER A 171 4.76 -6.35 18.99
CA SER A 171 4.78 -6.46 20.43
C SER A 171 4.74 -7.93 20.90
N ALA A 172 3.88 -8.74 20.27
CA ALA A 172 3.84 -10.18 20.57
C ALA A 172 5.16 -10.89 20.19
N THR A 173 5.73 -10.55 19.05
CA THR A 173 7.02 -11.11 18.59
C THR A 173 8.17 -10.71 19.50
N PHE A 174 8.16 -9.48 20.02
CA PHE A 174 9.17 -9.02 20.97
C PHE A 174 9.13 -9.84 22.28
N MET A 175 7.93 -10.19 22.75
CA MET A 175 7.77 -11.05 23.92
C MET A 175 8.12 -12.53 23.63
N ILE A 176 7.81 -13.00 22.43
CA ILE A 176 7.99 -14.39 22.01
C ILE A 176 8.67 -14.41 20.63
N PRO A 177 10.02 -14.38 20.57
CA PRO A 177 10.77 -14.30 19.30
C PRO A 177 10.48 -15.44 18.29
N LEU A 178 10.04 -16.60 18.80
CA LEU A 178 9.62 -17.73 17.96
C LEU A 178 8.46 -17.40 17.02
N LEU A 179 7.68 -16.35 17.30
CA LEU A 179 6.56 -15.89 16.45
C LEU A 179 7.02 -15.16 15.19
N LEU A 180 8.30 -14.79 15.06
CA LEU A 180 8.82 -13.97 13.95
C LEU A 180 8.38 -14.46 12.54
N PRO A 181 8.53 -15.74 12.16
CA PRO A 181 8.08 -16.19 10.85
C PRO A 181 6.57 -16.08 10.65
N PHE A 182 5.77 -16.34 11.68
CA PHE A 182 4.32 -16.21 11.63
C PHE A 182 3.90 -14.75 11.52
N THR A 183 4.56 -13.85 12.26
CA THR A 183 4.34 -12.41 12.19
C THR A 183 4.56 -11.88 10.79
N ALA A 184 5.63 -12.29 10.10
CA ALA A 184 5.91 -11.89 8.73
C ALA A 184 4.79 -12.32 7.77
N ILE A 185 4.33 -13.58 7.87
CA ILE A 185 3.25 -14.12 7.04
C ILE A 185 1.94 -13.38 7.32
N ILE A 186 1.58 -13.18 8.58
CA ILE A 186 0.33 -12.51 8.94
C ILE A 186 0.35 -11.05 8.46
N LEU A 187 1.45 -10.33 8.67
CA LEU A 187 1.59 -8.95 8.19
C LEU A 187 1.53 -8.86 6.66
N PHE A 188 2.10 -9.84 5.95
CA PHE A 188 1.97 -9.93 4.50
C PHE A 188 0.49 -10.06 4.09
N LEU A 189 -0.24 -10.97 4.71
CA LEU A 189 -1.67 -11.20 4.41
C LEU A 189 -2.55 -10.01 4.79
N VAL A 190 -2.28 -9.36 5.92
CA VAL A 190 -2.97 -8.14 6.34
C VAL A 190 -2.74 -7.03 5.33
N SER A 191 -1.50 -6.78 4.94
CA SER A 191 -1.18 -5.78 3.91
C SER A 191 -1.83 -6.12 2.57
N ALA A 192 -1.79 -7.38 2.14
CA ALA A 192 -2.44 -7.84 0.92
C ALA A 192 -3.96 -7.59 0.97
N TYR A 193 -4.62 -7.92 2.09
CA TYR A 193 -6.05 -7.67 2.24
C TYR A 193 -6.39 -6.18 2.07
N TYR A 194 -5.64 -5.27 2.68
CA TYR A 194 -5.91 -3.83 2.57
C TYR A 194 -5.54 -3.23 1.22
N TYR A 195 -4.59 -3.80 0.50
CA TYR A 195 -4.37 -3.44 -0.91
C TYR A 195 -5.55 -3.86 -1.79
N GLY A 196 -5.98 -5.12 -1.70
CA GLY A 196 -7.14 -5.62 -2.46
C GLY A 196 -8.41 -4.86 -2.10
N PHE A 197 -8.59 -4.51 -0.81
CA PHE A 197 -9.68 -3.65 -0.34
C PHE A 197 -9.71 -2.32 -1.11
N SER A 198 -8.57 -1.62 -1.15
CA SER A 198 -8.48 -0.33 -1.82
C SER A 198 -8.79 -0.44 -3.31
N MET A 199 -8.34 -1.50 -3.98
CA MET A 199 -8.59 -1.71 -5.41
C MET A 199 -10.07 -2.02 -5.72
N MET A 200 -10.72 -2.83 -4.89
CA MET A 200 -12.15 -3.14 -5.05
C MET A 200 -13.05 -1.96 -4.73
N ASP A 201 -12.64 -1.09 -3.81
CA ASP A 201 -13.45 0.07 -3.41
C ASP A 201 -13.68 1.03 -4.58
N TYR A 202 -12.75 1.19 -5.52
CA TYR A 202 -12.97 2.00 -6.73
C TYR A 202 -14.18 1.53 -7.56
N THR A 203 -14.45 0.22 -7.59
CA THR A 203 -15.65 -0.32 -8.24
C THR A 203 -16.91 -0.11 -7.41
N ASN A 204 -16.81 -0.29 -6.10
CA ASN A 204 -17.92 -0.09 -5.16
C ASN A 204 -18.37 1.36 -5.10
N GLU A 205 -17.44 2.30 -5.21
CA GLU A 205 -17.69 3.74 -5.30
C GLU A 205 -18.61 4.07 -6.50
N ARG A 206 -18.32 3.50 -7.67
CA ARG A 206 -19.17 3.69 -8.86
C ARG A 206 -20.55 3.07 -8.73
N LYS A 207 -20.66 1.97 -8.01
CA LYS A 207 -21.97 1.39 -7.61
C LYS A 207 -22.70 2.28 -6.61
N ARG A 208 -22.11 3.43 -6.22
CA ARG A 208 -22.62 4.38 -5.22
C ARG A 208 -22.90 3.73 -3.85
N LEU A 209 -22.16 2.69 -3.52
CA LEU A 209 -22.22 2.10 -2.21
C LEU A 209 -21.68 3.10 -1.17
N SER A 210 -22.38 3.25 -0.05
CA SER A 210 -21.85 3.97 1.10
C SER A 210 -20.57 3.29 1.61
N ILE A 211 -19.78 3.99 2.42
CA ILE A 211 -18.55 3.42 3.01
C ILE A 211 -18.86 2.12 3.77
N ARG A 212 -19.98 2.08 4.52
CA ARG A 212 -20.39 0.89 5.28
C ARG A 212 -20.76 -0.28 4.36
N GLU A 213 -21.51 -0.01 3.32
CA GLU A 213 -21.92 -1.03 2.33
C GLU A 213 -20.70 -1.56 1.57
N SER A 214 -19.76 -0.69 1.18
CA SER A 214 -18.50 -1.11 0.55
C SER A 214 -17.68 -2.01 1.47
N ILE A 215 -17.51 -1.62 2.74
CA ILE A 215 -16.83 -2.45 3.73
C ILE A 215 -17.53 -3.82 3.86
N HIS A 216 -18.85 -3.84 3.94
CA HIS A 216 -19.62 -5.07 4.05
C HIS A 216 -19.47 -5.96 2.80
N TYR A 217 -19.55 -5.35 1.62
CA TYR A 217 -19.34 -6.04 0.34
C TYR A 217 -17.95 -6.70 0.27
N ILE A 218 -16.91 -5.94 0.59
CA ILE A 218 -15.53 -6.44 0.59
C ILE A 218 -15.33 -7.54 1.65
N GLN A 219 -15.97 -7.41 2.81
CA GLN A 219 -15.94 -8.44 3.86
C GLN A 219 -16.71 -9.70 3.47
N LYS A 220 -17.77 -9.60 2.67
CA LYS A 220 -18.48 -10.74 2.10
C LYS A 220 -17.58 -11.51 1.11
N HIS A 221 -16.77 -10.78 0.33
CA HIS A 221 -15.90 -11.30 -0.74
C HIS A 221 -14.42 -11.27 -0.37
N LYS A 222 -14.09 -11.75 0.84
CA LYS A 222 -12.69 -11.75 1.37
C LYS A 222 -11.73 -12.54 0.50
N GLY A 223 -12.18 -13.60 -0.13
CA GLY A 223 -11.37 -14.42 -1.03
C GLY A 223 -10.87 -13.58 -2.20
N LEU A 224 -11.78 -12.89 -2.89
CA LEU A 224 -11.45 -12.02 -4.00
C LEU A 224 -10.51 -10.88 -3.60
N THR A 225 -10.84 -10.22 -2.48
CA THR A 225 -10.03 -9.14 -1.91
C THR A 225 -8.61 -9.59 -1.64
N LEU A 226 -8.46 -10.73 -0.95
CA LEU A 226 -7.13 -11.24 -0.60
C LEU A 226 -6.37 -11.73 -1.84
N GLY A 227 -7.04 -12.41 -2.78
CA GLY A 227 -6.43 -12.87 -4.03
C GLY A 227 -5.86 -11.71 -4.86
N ASN A 228 -6.65 -10.64 -5.03
CA ASN A 228 -6.20 -9.45 -5.71
C ASN A 228 -5.02 -8.79 -4.97
N GLY A 229 -5.13 -8.63 -3.66
CA GLY A 229 -4.10 -7.98 -2.86
C GLY A 229 -2.79 -8.77 -2.74
N VAL A 230 -2.83 -10.12 -2.74
CA VAL A 230 -1.62 -10.95 -2.73
C VAL A 230 -0.79 -10.71 -3.99
N VAL A 231 -1.42 -10.70 -5.16
CA VAL A 231 -0.71 -10.42 -6.42
C VAL A 231 -0.17 -9.00 -6.43
N TYR A 232 -0.97 -8.02 -5.97
CA TYR A 232 -0.51 -6.65 -5.80
C TYR A 232 0.76 -6.60 -4.93
N GLN A 233 0.71 -7.23 -3.75
CA GLN A 233 1.80 -7.23 -2.77
C GLN A 233 3.08 -7.88 -3.35
N ILE A 234 2.93 -8.93 -4.13
CA ILE A 234 4.07 -9.58 -4.80
C ILE A 234 4.66 -8.63 -5.86
N ILE A 235 3.83 -8.05 -6.72
CA ILE A 235 4.31 -7.15 -7.78
C ILE A 235 4.97 -5.91 -7.19
N ILE A 236 4.36 -5.26 -6.19
CA ILE A 236 4.89 -4.05 -5.56
C ILE A 236 6.22 -4.30 -4.83
N SER A 237 6.53 -5.56 -4.48
CA SER A 237 7.80 -5.93 -3.86
C SER A 237 8.99 -5.82 -4.81
N PHE A 238 8.75 -5.74 -6.13
CA PHE A 238 9.82 -5.46 -7.10
C PHE A 238 10.06 -3.95 -7.19
N PRO A 239 11.24 -3.45 -6.77
CA PRO A 239 11.54 -2.03 -6.78
C PRO A 239 11.31 -1.39 -8.16
N PHE A 240 10.85 -0.14 -8.18
CA PHE A 240 10.55 0.67 -9.36
C PHE A 240 9.49 0.08 -10.30
N ILE A 241 9.70 -1.10 -10.87
CA ILE A 241 8.76 -1.76 -11.80
C ILE A 241 7.45 -2.07 -11.10
N GLY A 242 7.50 -2.60 -9.90
CA GLY A 242 6.30 -2.93 -9.12
C GLY A 242 5.47 -1.70 -8.78
N ALA A 243 6.10 -0.59 -8.42
CA ALA A 243 5.41 0.65 -8.11
C ALA A 243 4.63 1.22 -9.32
N VAL A 244 5.10 0.95 -10.53
CA VAL A 244 4.45 1.38 -11.77
C VAL A 244 3.34 0.40 -12.18
N ILE A 245 3.63 -0.90 -12.17
CA ILE A 245 2.71 -1.92 -12.73
C ILE A 245 1.58 -2.26 -11.77
N ALA A 246 1.89 -2.42 -10.46
CA ALA A 246 0.93 -2.96 -9.49
C ALA A 246 -0.38 -2.15 -9.41
N PRO A 247 -0.40 -0.81 -9.21
CA PRO A 247 -1.63 -0.08 -9.01
C PRO A 247 -2.59 -0.16 -10.20
N ILE A 248 -2.07 0.03 -11.41
CA ILE A 248 -2.85 0.05 -12.65
C ILE A 248 -3.42 -1.32 -12.95
N THR A 249 -2.58 -2.37 -12.90
CA THR A 249 -3.05 -3.73 -13.18
C THR A 249 -4.03 -4.21 -12.13
N ALA A 250 -3.80 -3.88 -10.86
CA ALA A 250 -4.65 -4.31 -9.75
C ALA A 250 -6.04 -3.70 -9.79
N VAL A 251 -6.18 -2.40 -10.10
CA VAL A 251 -7.50 -1.77 -10.17
C VAL A 251 -8.31 -2.33 -11.35
N VAL A 252 -7.65 -2.61 -12.48
CA VAL A 252 -8.32 -3.27 -13.62
C VAL A 252 -8.72 -4.69 -13.26
N ALA A 253 -7.82 -5.47 -12.63
CA ALA A 253 -8.12 -6.84 -12.19
C ALA A 253 -9.28 -6.87 -11.18
N ALA A 254 -9.30 -5.94 -10.21
CA ALA A 254 -10.38 -5.82 -9.24
C ALA A 254 -11.71 -5.47 -9.93
N THR A 255 -11.69 -4.53 -10.86
CA THR A 255 -12.88 -4.14 -11.62
C THR A 255 -13.45 -5.32 -12.41
N LEU A 256 -12.61 -6.03 -13.19
CA LEU A 256 -13.03 -7.23 -13.92
C LEU A 256 -13.60 -8.31 -12.98
N SER A 257 -12.93 -8.52 -11.85
CA SER A 257 -13.37 -9.54 -10.87
C SER A 257 -14.72 -9.22 -10.25
N VAL A 258 -14.99 -7.97 -9.92
CA VAL A 258 -16.28 -7.54 -9.36
C VAL A 258 -17.40 -7.70 -10.40
N PHE A 259 -17.14 -7.38 -11.66
CA PHE A 259 -18.11 -7.57 -12.73
C PHE A 259 -18.40 -9.04 -13.01
N GLU A 260 -17.38 -9.90 -13.02
CA GLU A 260 -17.57 -11.35 -13.16
C GLU A 260 -18.37 -11.97 -12.00
N LEU A 261 -18.16 -11.44 -10.79
CA LEU A 261 -18.87 -11.89 -9.59
C LEU A 261 -20.34 -11.49 -9.65
N ASP A 262 -20.62 -10.22 -9.98
CA ASP A 262 -22.00 -9.73 -10.12
C ASP A 262 -22.76 -10.51 -11.22
N ALA A 263 -22.10 -10.78 -12.35
CA ALA A 263 -22.70 -11.57 -13.43
C ALA A 263 -22.97 -13.03 -13.05
N ALA A 264 -22.31 -13.56 -12.04
CA ALA A 264 -22.53 -14.93 -11.54
C ALA A 264 -23.60 -15.02 -10.43
N GLU A 265 -23.99 -13.89 -9.82
CA GLU A 265 -25.06 -13.82 -8.81
C GLU A 265 -26.46 -13.62 -9.45
N TYR A 266 -26.53 -13.26 -10.74
CA TYR A 266 -27.76 -13.16 -11.54
C TYR A 266 -27.92 -14.36 -12.49
#